data_6a12249c56a376f11b067f6b83a74a58
#
_entry.id   6a12249c56a376f11b067f6b83a74a58
#
_cell.length_a   1.000
_cell.length_b   1.000
_cell.length_c   1.000
_cell.angle_alpha   90.00
_cell.angle_beta   90.00
_cell.angle_gamma   90.00
#
_symmetry.space_group_name_H-M   'P 1'
#
loop_
_entity.id
_entity.type
_entity.pdbx_description
1 polymer ?
#
loop_
_entity_poly.entity_id
_entity_poly.type
_entity_poly.pdbx_seq_one_letter_code
_entity_poly.pdbx_strand_id
1 'polypeptide(L)'
;VSSAAADVYKRQILITAALIVIGAALYFFYWMRTPQYTFTQIHEAVQQHDLTKFEKHVDLNSLYAHAYDDVVYYAFGDPKEANPFLLGIVQSLKSVVVPIMTEQTKHYVETGSIEDNAEEASDIDGAAPAPAPAPSPKTEGQQLAEQLKERTGFGTMRYEGVESSEQVGKTADVAVKLYDKQLEHNFILHVKMYELDDGSWRLTEITNLKELLKEREQATAAKLKQLNSKVQAELDTAVKTTPGKLSITSSGGWFPSYTMQSIFTIHNTSAKTITELQGIVEVFDTDEMLMQRSQFNEYTTLAPQQSTTSNKVFSLNQFKPETVRLLRSDLKTVKWQVTISSVSFDDGSQLQLLTQLPKAR
;
A
#
# COMPACT_ATOMS: atom_id res chain seq x y z
N VAL A 1 46.49 57.95 22.47
CA VAL A 1 46.39 56.51 22.89
C VAL A 1 45.06 55.84 22.42
N SER A 2 44.04 56.63 22.09
CA SER A 2 42.70 56.10 21.75
C SER A 2 42.59 55.53 20.37
N SER A 3 43.36 56.00 19.36
CA SER A 3 43.21 55.61 17.92
C SER A 3 43.76 54.20 17.66
N ALA A 4 44.90 53.85 18.23
CA ALA A 4 45.55 52.55 18.03
C ALA A 4 44.74 51.36 18.64
N ALA A 5 44.07 51.59 19.77
CA ALA A 5 43.23 50.61 20.41
C ALA A 5 41.94 50.33 19.56
N ALA A 6 41.34 51.38 18.99
CA ALA A 6 40.17 51.26 18.11
C ALA A 6 40.50 50.51 16.82
N ASP A 7 41.69 50.66 16.24
CA ASP A 7 42.11 49.90 15.06
C ASP A 7 42.41 48.43 15.35
N VAL A 8 42.93 48.12 16.52
CA VAL A 8 43.11 46.73 16.98
C VAL A 8 41.74 46.05 17.14
N TYR A 9 40.77 46.70 17.78
CA TYR A 9 39.41 46.18 17.94
C TYR A 9 38.72 45.97 16.58
N LYS A 10 38.83 46.90 15.62
CA LYS A 10 38.27 46.75 14.29
C LYS A 10 38.87 45.55 13.55
N ARG A 11 40.20 45.36 13.63
CA ARG A 11 40.88 44.19 13.04
C ARG A 11 40.42 42.89 13.69
N GLN A 12 40.26 42.87 15.00
CA GLN A 12 39.80 41.69 15.73
C GLN A 12 38.38 41.33 15.36
N ILE A 13 37.45 42.27 15.21
CA ILE A 13 36.07 42.07 14.76
C ILE A 13 36.08 41.53 13.33
N LEU A 14 36.87 42.07 12.41
CA LEU A 14 36.98 41.62 11.03
C LEU A 14 37.51 40.17 10.96
N ILE A 15 38.51 39.81 11.72
CA ILE A 15 39.06 38.46 11.77
C ILE A 15 38.03 37.50 12.32
N THR A 16 37.33 37.84 13.39
CA THR A 16 36.28 37.01 13.98
C THR A 16 35.12 36.83 12.99
N ALA A 17 34.68 37.88 12.32
CA ALA A 17 33.64 37.81 11.28
C ALA A 17 34.09 36.92 10.11
N ALA A 18 35.33 37.04 9.64
CA ALA A 18 35.87 36.19 8.60
C ALA A 18 35.91 34.72 9.00
N LEU A 19 36.31 34.38 10.22
CA LEU A 19 36.34 33.02 10.76
C LEU A 19 34.93 32.43 10.87
N ILE A 20 33.91 33.22 11.25
CA ILE A 20 32.51 32.82 11.29
C ILE A 20 32.01 32.52 9.90
N VAL A 21 32.29 33.38 8.91
CA VAL A 21 31.88 33.17 7.51
C VAL A 21 32.56 31.92 6.92
N ILE A 22 33.86 31.73 7.17
CA ILE A 22 34.59 30.53 6.74
C ILE A 22 34.03 29.28 7.41
N GLY A 23 33.76 29.30 8.70
CA GLY A 23 33.15 28.20 9.45
C GLY A 23 31.75 27.86 8.94
N ALA A 24 30.92 28.86 8.67
CA ALA A 24 29.61 28.69 8.07
C ALA A 24 29.68 28.11 6.65
N ALA A 25 30.62 28.58 5.83
CA ALA A 25 30.86 28.08 4.48
C ALA A 25 31.29 26.60 4.48
N LEU A 26 32.23 26.24 5.36
CA LEU A 26 32.70 24.85 5.51
C LEU A 26 31.60 23.94 6.04
N TYR A 27 30.82 24.41 7.03
CA TYR A 27 29.65 23.66 7.53
C TYR A 27 28.61 23.45 6.43
N PHE A 28 28.26 24.48 5.65
CA PHE A 28 27.32 24.42 4.56
C PHE A 28 27.83 23.48 3.45
N PHE A 29 29.12 23.55 3.10
CA PHE A 29 29.74 22.66 2.10
C PHE A 29 29.76 21.20 2.57
N TYR A 30 30.01 20.95 3.87
CA TYR A 30 29.90 19.60 4.45
C TYR A 30 28.46 19.11 4.44
N TRP A 31 27.50 19.96 4.84
CA TRP A 31 26.06 19.59 4.87
C TRP A 31 25.52 19.27 3.49
N MET A 32 25.91 19.97 2.44
CA MET A 32 25.53 19.69 1.04
C MET A 32 25.98 18.32 0.54
N ARG A 33 26.90 17.66 1.22
CA ARG A 33 27.40 16.30 0.91
C ARG A 33 26.79 15.23 1.79
N THR A 34 25.73 15.53 2.52
CA THR A 34 25.04 14.54 3.37
C THR A 34 23.90 13.86 2.60
N PRO A 35 23.58 12.59 2.95
CA PRO A 35 22.39 11.92 2.42
C PRO A 35 21.10 12.72 2.67
N GLN A 36 20.97 13.38 3.83
CA GLN A 36 19.80 14.20 4.18
C GLN A 36 19.62 15.37 3.22
N TYR A 37 20.70 16.04 2.83
CA TYR A 37 20.64 17.13 1.85
C TYR A 37 20.14 16.61 0.48
N THR A 38 20.50 15.39 0.10
CA THR A 38 20.03 14.79 -1.14
C THR A 38 18.51 14.64 -1.18
N PHE A 39 17.86 14.34 -0.05
CA PHE A 39 16.38 14.33 0.01
C PHE A 39 15.79 15.73 -0.25
N THR A 40 16.43 16.77 0.22
CA THR A 40 16.03 18.15 -0.11
C THR A 40 16.15 18.40 -1.61
N GLN A 41 17.24 17.93 -2.25
CA GLN A 41 17.43 18.05 -3.69
C GLN A 41 16.41 17.26 -4.50
N ILE A 42 16.06 16.04 -4.06
CA ILE A 42 15.00 15.22 -4.68
C ILE A 42 13.66 15.95 -4.59
N HIS A 43 13.32 16.48 -3.40
CA HIS A 43 12.07 17.20 -3.18
C HIS A 43 11.99 18.47 -4.04
N GLU A 44 13.05 19.26 -4.07
CA GLU A 44 13.14 20.46 -4.93
C GLU A 44 13.03 20.09 -6.42
N ALA A 45 13.67 19.02 -6.87
CA ALA A 45 13.61 18.55 -8.25
C ALA A 45 12.16 18.22 -8.67
N VAL A 46 11.43 17.52 -7.80
CA VAL A 46 9.99 17.24 -8.03
C VAL A 46 9.16 18.52 -8.08
N GLN A 47 9.39 19.47 -7.16
CA GLN A 47 8.64 20.73 -7.14
C GLN A 47 8.94 21.65 -8.32
N GLN A 48 10.18 21.61 -8.82
CA GLN A 48 10.66 22.43 -9.95
C GLN A 48 10.49 21.75 -11.29
N HIS A 49 9.97 20.52 -11.32
CA HIS A 49 9.84 19.69 -12.53
C HIS A 49 11.19 19.45 -13.23
N ASP A 50 12.29 19.36 -12.45
CA ASP A 50 13.64 19.12 -12.96
C ASP A 50 13.96 17.62 -12.95
N LEU A 51 13.59 16.95 -14.05
CA LEU A 51 13.83 15.51 -14.23
C LEU A 51 15.35 15.18 -14.20
N THR A 52 16.20 16.05 -14.77
CA THR A 52 17.65 15.81 -14.80
C THR A 52 18.25 15.77 -13.39
N LYS A 53 17.85 16.74 -12.55
CA LYS A 53 18.27 16.79 -11.15
C LYS A 53 17.71 15.59 -10.37
N PHE A 54 16.47 15.21 -10.64
CA PHE A 54 15.83 14.05 -10.00
C PHE A 54 16.56 12.75 -10.33
N GLU A 55 16.81 12.44 -11.62
CA GLU A 55 17.49 11.21 -12.08
C GLU A 55 18.96 11.14 -11.60
N LYS A 56 19.59 12.28 -11.33
CA LYS A 56 20.92 12.29 -10.71
C LYS A 56 20.86 11.65 -9.32
N HIS A 57 19.81 11.95 -8.54
CA HIS A 57 19.70 11.57 -7.14
C HIS A 57 18.82 10.34 -6.88
N VAL A 58 18.10 9.81 -7.89
CA VAL A 58 17.26 8.62 -7.78
C VAL A 58 17.55 7.67 -8.94
N ASP A 59 17.88 6.43 -8.61
CA ASP A 59 17.95 5.34 -9.56
C ASP A 59 16.61 4.60 -9.60
N LEU A 60 15.68 5.09 -10.43
CA LEU A 60 14.33 4.56 -10.53
C LEU A 60 14.29 3.09 -10.93
N ASN A 61 15.20 2.66 -11.85
CA ASN A 61 15.22 1.27 -12.28
C ASN A 61 15.61 0.33 -11.14
N SER A 62 16.67 0.67 -10.40
CA SER A 62 17.09 -0.10 -9.22
C SER A 62 16.01 -0.10 -8.15
N LEU A 63 15.45 1.09 -7.84
CA LEU A 63 14.41 1.28 -6.84
C LEU A 63 13.19 0.40 -7.11
N TYR A 64 12.63 0.49 -8.33
CA TYR A 64 11.44 -0.29 -8.70
C TYR A 64 11.73 -1.78 -8.89
N ALA A 65 12.94 -2.16 -9.32
CA ALA A 65 13.29 -3.56 -9.42
C ALA A 65 13.30 -4.25 -8.04
N HIS A 66 13.87 -3.62 -7.01
CA HIS A 66 13.86 -4.13 -5.65
C HIS A 66 12.47 -4.07 -5.03
N ALA A 67 11.77 -2.94 -5.19
CA ALA A 67 10.41 -2.78 -4.69
C ALA A 67 9.44 -3.82 -5.28
N TYR A 68 9.59 -4.16 -6.56
CA TYR A 68 8.80 -5.22 -7.19
C TYR A 68 9.05 -6.59 -6.54
N ASP A 69 10.30 -6.95 -6.30
CA ASP A 69 10.65 -8.22 -5.65
C ASP A 69 10.07 -8.32 -4.24
N ASP A 70 10.12 -7.23 -3.47
CA ASP A 70 9.55 -7.16 -2.12
C ASP A 70 8.03 -7.30 -2.13
N VAL A 71 7.34 -6.62 -3.05
CA VAL A 71 5.87 -6.72 -3.20
C VAL A 71 5.47 -8.13 -3.60
N VAL A 72 6.20 -8.76 -4.52
CA VAL A 72 5.95 -10.15 -4.92
C VAL A 72 6.18 -11.10 -3.75
N TYR A 73 7.27 -10.92 -3.01
CA TYR A 73 7.53 -11.71 -1.81
C TYR A 73 6.41 -11.55 -0.77
N TYR A 74 5.95 -10.32 -0.55
CA TYR A 74 4.85 -10.03 0.38
C TYR A 74 3.53 -10.69 -0.06
N ALA A 75 3.23 -10.65 -1.36
CA ALA A 75 1.96 -11.14 -1.91
C ALA A 75 1.90 -12.67 -2.05
N PHE A 76 3.03 -13.32 -2.39
CA PHE A 76 3.08 -14.73 -2.78
C PHE A 76 4.01 -15.60 -1.91
N GLY A 77 4.73 -15.02 -0.95
CA GLY A 77 5.73 -15.72 -0.15
C GLY A 77 7.08 -15.85 -0.85
N ASP A 78 7.98 -16.72 -0.32
CA ASP A 78 9.32 -16.92 -0.89
C ASP A 78 9.20 -17.46 -2.32
N PRO A 79 9.71 -16.73 -3.34
CA PRO A 79 9.70 -17.20 -4.72
C PRO A 79 10.42 -18.54 -4.92
N LYS A 80 11.37 -18.90 -4.06
CA LYS A 80 12.09 -20.19 -4.13
C LYS A 80 11.20 -21.38 -3.77
N GLU A 81 10.13 -21.15 -3.01
CA GLU A 81 9.13 -22.16 -2.67
C GLU A 81 7.94 -22.16 -3.65
N ALA A 82 7.89 -21.20 -4.56
CA ALA A 82 6.83 -21.07 -5.56
C ALA A 82 7.00 -22.07 -6.71
N ASN A 83 5.89 -22.39 -7.35
CA ASN A 83 5.89 -23.20 -8.58
C ASN A 83 6.72 -22.49 -9.67
N PRO A 84 7.64 -23.19 -10.41
CA PRO A 84 8.43 -22.61 -11.50
C PRO A 84 7.61 -21.85 -12.56
N PHE A 85 6.40 -22.28 -12.83
CA PHE A 85 5.47 -21.60 -13.73
C PHE A 85 5.07 -20.21 -13.20
N LEU A 86 4.77 -20.10 -11.90
CA LEU A 86 4.44 -18.83 -11.25
C LEU A 86 5.64 -17.89 -11.25
N LEU A 87 6.85 -18.41 -11.02
CA LEU A 87 8.10 -17.64 -11.11
C LEU A 87 8.31 -17.06 -12.50
N GLY A 88 8.04 -17.83 -13.56
CA GLY A 88 8.14 -17.36 -14.95
C GLY A 88 7.18 -16.19 -15.22
N ILE A 89 5.95 -16.26 -14.74
CA ILE A 89 4.96 -15.17 -14.87
C ILE A 89 5.44 -13.93 -14.11
N VAL A 90 5.87 -14.08 -12.86
CA VAL A 90 6.35 -12.99 -12.02
C VAL A 90 7.53 -12.27 -12.65
N GLN A 91 8.52 -13.02 -13.19
CA GLN A 91 9.67 -12.42 -13.86
C GLN A 91 9.29 -11.70 -15.17
N SER A 92 8.35 -12.27 -15.94
CA SER A 92 7.83 -11.63 -17.14
C SER A 92 7.11 -10.32 -16.82
N LEU A 93 6.31 -10.30 -15.75
CA LEU A 93 5.63 -9.09 -15.28
C LEU A 93 6.61 -8.02 -14.78
N LYS A 94 7.71 -8.41 -14.13
CA LYS A 94 8.77 -7.46 -13.70
C LYS A 94 9.31 -6.66 -14.87
N SER A 95 9.59 -7.33 -15.99
CA SER A 95 10.12 -6.67 -17.19
C SER A 95 9.16 -5.67 -17.85
N VAL A 96 7.88 -5.74 -17.52
CA VAL A 96 6.85 -4.81 -18.00
C VAL A 96 6.55 -3.72 -16.95
N VAL A 97 6.37 -4.11 -15.68
CA VAL A 97 5.96 -3.20 -14.61
C VAL A 97 7.04 -2.19 -14.26
N VAL A 98 8.31 -2.62 -14.14
CA VAL A 98 9.40 -1.72 -13.74
C VAL A 98 9.62 -0.57 -14.74
N PRO A 99 9.69 -0.79 -16.07
CA PRO A 99 9.74 0.31 -17.03
C PRO A 99 8.51 1.24 -16.97
N ILE A 100 7.30 0.70 -16.86
CA ILE A 100 6.07 1.50 -16.77
C ILE A 100 6.13 2.43 -15.55
N MET A 101 6.45 1.89 -14.37
CA MET A 101 6.58 2.70 -13.15
C MET A 101 7.67 3.76 -13.26
N THR A 102 8.79 3.40 -13.88
CA THR A 102 9.90 4.33 -14.14
C THR A 102 9.44 5.50 -15.02
N GLU A 103 8.82 5.22 -16.16
CA GLU A 103 8.36 6.27 -17.09
C GLU A 103 7.23 7.11 -16.51
N GLN A 104 6.27 6.51 -15.81
CA GLN A 104 5.22 7.27 -15.10
C GLN A 104 5.79 8.22 -14.04
N THR A 105 6.83 7.79 -13.31
CA THR A 105 7.46 8.65 -12.32
C THR A 105 8.25 9.77 -12.97
N LYS A 106 8.97 9.51 -14.06
CA LYS A 106 9.65 10.55 -14.84
C LYS A 106 8.65 11.57 -15.36
N HIS A 107 7.57 11.09 -15.98
CA HIS A 107 6.51 11.96 -16.48
C HIS A 107 5.89 12.82 -15.36
N TYR A 108 5.60 12.22 -14.21
CA TYR A 108 5.10 12.96 -13.04
C TYR A 108 6.10 14.03 -12.57
N VAL A 109 7.39 13.69 -12.50
CA VAL A 109 8.42 14.66 -12.08
C VAL A 109 8.48 15.82 -13.08
N GLU A 110 8.38 15.54 -14.38
CA GLU A 110 8.51 16.53 -15.46
C GLU A 110 7.27 17.43 -15.60
N THR A 111 6.06 16.87 -15.40
CA THR A 111 4.80 17.58 -15.70
C THR A 111 3.98 17.95 -14.46
N GLY A 112 4.24 17.33 -13.31
CA GLY A 112 3.41 17.44 -12.11
C GLY A 112 2.06 16.69 -12.22
N SER A 113 1.83 16.00 -13.32
CA SER A 113 0.57 15.32 -13.65
C SER A 113 0.78 13.82 -13.81
N ILE A 114 -0.21 13.02 -13.41
CA ILE A 114 -0.25 11.55 -13.62
C ILE A 114 -1.18 11.27 -14.83
N GLU A 115 -1.28 12.18 -15.79
CA GLU A 115 -2.16 11.98 -16.93
C GLU A 115 -1.66 10.86 -17.84
N ASP A 116 -2.58 9.99 -18.22
CA ASP A 116 -2.35 8.93 -19.19
C ASP A 116 -1.98 9.56 -20.55
N ASN A 117 -0.87 9.12 -21.16
CA ASN A 117 -0.46 9.44 -22.52
C ASN A 117 -1.48 8.86 -23.54
N ALA A 118 -2.68 9.37 -23.57
CA ALA A 118 -3.72 9.02 -24.55
C ALA A 118 -3.96 10.12 -25.60
N GLU A 119 -3.19 11.23 -25.61
CA GLU A 119 -3.41 12.36 -26.53
C GLU A 119 -2.20 12.80 -27.38
N GLU A 120 -1.36 11.88 -27.83
CA GLU A 120 -0.42 12.22 -28.91
C GLU A 120 -0.68 11.42 -30.20
N ALA A 121 -1.90 11.50 -30.72
CA ALA A 121 -2.15 11.07 -32.11
C ALA A 121 -3.41 11.72 -32.69
N SER A 122 -3.50 13.06 -32.74
CA SER A 122 -4.42 13.68 -33.71
C SER A 122 -4.17 15.20 -33.86
N ASP A 123 -3.02 15.60 -34.42
CA ASP A 123 -2.97 16.82 -35.19
C ASP A 123 -3.06 16.46 -36.66
N ILE A 124 -4.25 16.15 -37.13
CA ILE A 124 -4.63 16.27 -38.54
C ILE A 124 -5.90 17.13 -38.60
N ASP A 125 -5.69 18.26 -39.21
CA ASP A 125 -6.54 19.36 -39.53
C ASP A 125 -7.98 18.99 -39.96
N GLY A 126 -9.00 19.63 -39.32
CA GLY A 126 -10.27 19.96 -39.96
C GLY A 126 -11.38 18.92 -39.93
N ALA A 127 -12.00 18.65 -38.78
CA ALA A 127 -13.39 18.14 -38.73
C ALA A 127 -14.09 18.51 -37.41
N ALA A 128 -15.42 18.71 -37.49
CA ALA A 128 -16.29 19.16 -36.41
C ALA A 128 -16.19 18.35 -35.11
N PRO A 129 -16.53 18.92 -33.91
CA PRO A 129 -16.36 18.27 -32.63
C PRO A 129 -17.18 16.98 -32.53
N ALA A 130 -16.52 15.87 -32.56
CA ALA A 130 -17.10 14.57 -32.23
C ALA A 130 -17.26 14.45 -30.70
N PRO A 131 -18.25 13.66 -30.19
CA PRO A 131 -18.41 13.43 -28.77
C PRO A 131 -17.13 12.82 -28.19
N ALA A 132 -16.74 13.28 -27.00
CA ALA A 132 -15.51 12.85 -26.30
C ALA A 132 -15.33 11.32 -26.38
N PRO A 133 -14.16 10.83 -26.81
CA PRO A 133 -13.91 9.39 -26.85
C PRO A 133 -14.03 8.79 -25.46
N ALA A 134 -14.69 7.65 -25.35
CA ALA A 134 -14.71 6.87 -24.12
C ALA A 134 -13.26 6.54 -23.72
N PRO A 135 -12.90 6.59 -22.41
CA PRO A 135 -11.55 6.32 -21.97
C PRO A 135 -11.09 4.97 -22.50
N SER A 136 -9.92 4.95 -23.13
CA SER A 136 -9.32 3.74 -23.68
C SER A 136 -9.13 2.71 -22.56
N PRO A 137 -9.40 1.41 -22.78
CA PRO A 137 -9.18 0.40 -21.75
C PRO A 137 -7.70 0.38 -21.38
N LYS A 138 -7.42 0.59 -20.08
CA LYS A 138 -6.06 0.53 -19.53
C LYS A 138 -5.42 -0.81 -19.86
N THR A 139 -4.14 -0.79 -20.20
CA THR A 139 -3.37 -2.03 -20.40
C THR A 139 -3.27 -2.82 -19.09
N GLU A 140 -3.06 -4.14 -19.15
CA GLU A 140 -2.89 -4.98 -17.95
C GLU A 140 -1.75 -4.47 -17.04
N GLY A 141 -0.65 -3.97 -17.64
CA GLY A 141 0.45 -3.37 -16.91
C GLY A 141 0.06 -2.09 -16.17
N GLN A 142 -0.74 -1.22 -16.76
CA GLN A 142 -1.24 0.00 -16.14
C GLN A 142 -2.20 -0.31 -14.97
N GLN A 143 -3.09 -1.29 -15.16
CA GLN A 143 -3.99 -1.74 -14.08
C GLN A 143 -3.20 -2.31 -12.90
N LEU A 144 -2.14 -3.08 -13.16
CA LEU A 144 -1.29 -3.63 -12.12
C LEU A 144 -0.50 -2.53 -11.40
N ALA A 145 0.04 -1.54 -12.12
CA ALA A 145 0.74 -0.40 -11.53
C ALA A 145 -0.18 0.43 -10.62
N GLU A 146 -1.43 0.67 -11.03
CA GLU A 146 -2.43 1.32 -10.17
C GLU A 146 -2.76 0.51 -8.92
N GLN A 147 -2.96 -0.80 -9.06
CA GLN A 147 -3.19 -1.69 -7.91
C GLN A 147 -2.01 -1.68 -6.94
N LEU A 148 -0.78 -1.65 -7.44
CA LEU A 148 0.42 -1.53 -6.62
C LEU A 148 0.46 -0.19 -5.89
N LYS A 149 0.15 0.92 -6.58
CA LYS A 149 0.08 2.26 -6.00
C LYS A 149 -0.99 2.35 -4.89
N GLU A 150 -2.17 1.80 -5.12
CA GLU A 150 -3.23 1.74 -4.11
C GLU A 150 -2.83 0.88 -2.90
N ARG A 151 -2.21 -0.27 -3.14
CA ARG A 151 -1.76 -1.17 -2.07
C ARG A 151 -0.63 -0.59 -1.24
N THR A 152 0.35 0.06 -1.87
CA THR A 152 1.48 0.69 -1.16
C THR A 152 1.07 1.96 -0.43
N GLY A 153 0.04 2.67 -0.93
CA GLY A 153 -0.43 3.94 -0.36
C GLY A 153 0.56 5.10 -0.46
N PHE A 154 1.64 4.95 -1.22
CA PHE A 154 2.62 6.04 -1.38
C PHE A 154 2.01 7.33 -1.94
N GLY A 155 0.89 7.23 -2.68
CA GLY A 155 0.17 8.40 -3.17
C GLY A 155 -0.58 9.21 -2.09
N THR A 156 -0.77 8.67 -0.88
CA THR A 156 -1.44 9.34 0.25
C THR A 156 -0.49 9.78 1.34
N MET A 157 0.78 9.36 1.26
CA MET A 157 1.80 9.68 2.25
C MET A 157 2.51 10.99 1.92
N ARG A 158 2.72 11.79 2.96
CA ARG A 158 3.48 13.05 2.89
C ARG A 158 4.85 12.85 3.52
N TYR A 159 5.88 13.36 2.85
CA TYR A 159 7.23 13.45 3.41
C TYR A 159 7.27 14.42 4.59
N GLU A 160 7.79 13.98 5.74
CA GLU A 160 7.90 14.77 6.98
C GLU A 160 9.37 15.11 7.32
N GLY A 161 10.33 14.47 6.64
CA GLY A 161 11.76 14.70 6.87
C GLY A 161 12.57 13.43 7.01
N VAL A 162 13.85 13.58 7.23
CA VAL A 162 14.77 12.49 7.57
C VAL A 162 14.85 12.37 9.08
N GLU A 163 14.59 11.18 9.60
CA GLU A 163 14.66 10.89 11.05
C GLU A 163 16.08 10.56 11.48
N SER A 164 16.76 9.70 10.70
CA SER A 164 18.15 9.32 10.97
C SER A 164 18.90 8.98 9.68
N SER A 165 20.22 8.99 9.73
CA SER A 165 21.07 8.58 8.63
C SER A 165 22.35 7.97 9.20
N GLU A 166 22.64 6.74 8.79
CA GLU A 166 23.85 6.01 9.14
C GLU A 166 24.70 5.81 7.87
N GLN A 167 25.92 6.30 7.89
CA GLN A 167 26.83 6.19 6.75
C GLN A 167 27.95 5.21 7.06
N VAL A 168 28.18 4.28 6.14
CA VAL A 168 29.29 3.32 6.17
C VAL A 168 30.03 3.33 4.84
N GLY A 169 31.19 3.98 4.81
CA GLY A 169 31.95 4.17 3.56
C GLY A 169 31.17 4.99 2.54
N LYS A 170 30.95 4.44 1.36
CA LYS A 170 30.19 5.04 0.25
C LYS A 170 28.70 4.64 0.24
N THR A 171 28.19 4.06 1.31
CA THR A 171 26.77 3.70 1.43
C THR A 171 26.18 4.41 2.66
N ALA A 172 24.89 4.75 2.57
CA ALA A 172 24.13 5.25 3.68
C ALA A 172 22.77 4.55 3.77
N ASP A 173 22.36 4.22 4.98
CA ASP A 173 20.97 3.86 5.31
C ASP A 173 20.30 5.07 5.93
N VAL A 174 19.17 5.47 5.37
CA VAL A 174 18.45 6.69 5.74
C VAL A 174 17.02 6.34 6.11
N ALA A 175 16.63 6.68 7.33
CA ALA A 175 15.27 6.56 7.81
C ALA A 175 14.48 7.83 7.46
N VAL A 176 13.46 7.68 6.64
CA VAL A 176 12.62 8.76 6.14
C VAL A 176 11.25 8.67 6.79
N LYS A 177 10.81 9.75 7.42
CA LYS A 177 9.50 9.84 8.05
C LYS A 177 8.44 10.23 7.02
N LEU A 178 7.40 9.40 6.92
CA LEU A 178 6.24 9.60 6.08
C LEU A 178 4.99 9.67 6.96
N TYR A 179 4.07 10.60 6.67
CA TYR A 179 2.78 10.70 7.35
C TYR A 179 1.63 10.38 6.40
N ASP A 180 0.84 9.38 6.74
CA ASP A 180 -0.41 9.07 6.01
C ASP A 180 -1.57 9.80 6.72
N LYS A 181 -2.11 10.83 6.05
CA LYS A 181 -3.22 11.64 6.57
C LYS A 181 -4.51 10.83 6.74
N GLN A 182 -4.74 9.83 5.90
CA GLN A 182 -5.94 9.02 5.94
C GLN A 182 -5.94 8.05 7.13
N LEU A 183 -4.76 7.51 7.44
CA LEU A 183 -4.53 6.63 8.58
C LEU A 183 -4.22 7.39 9.88
N GLU A 184 -3.88 8.69 9.78
CA GLU A 184 -3.36 9.49 10.91
C GLU A 184 -2.16 8.82 11.56
N HIS A 185 -1.26 8.24 10.73
CA HIS A 185 -0.16 7.39 11.17
C HIS A 185 1.16 7.82 10.52
N ASN A 186 2.25 7.73 11.29
CA ASN A 186 3.61 7.95 10.80
C ASN A 186 4.24 6.61 10.46
N PHE A 187 4.85 6.55 9.29
CA PHE A 187 5.63 5.41 8.82
C PHE A 187 7.10 5.80 8.68
N ILE A 188 7.99 4.85 8.92
CA ILE A 188 9.42 5.02 8.69
C ILE A 188 9.82 4.18 7.48
N LEU A 189 10.27 4.87 6.43
CA LEU A 189 10.80 4.25 5.23
C LEU A 189 12.33 4.22 5.33
N HIS A 190 12.92 3.04 5.32
CA HIS A 190 14.36 2.88 5.23
C HIS A 190 14.80 2.80 3.77
N VAL A 191 15.74 3.65 3.39
CA VAL A 191 16.26 3.69 2.03
C VAL A 191 17.76 3.60 2.03
N LYS A 192 18.30 2.91 1.03
CA LYS A 192 19.72 2.78 0.80
C LYS A 192 20.17 3.77 -0.25
N MET A 193 21.28 4.44 0.03
CA MET A 193 21.87 5.43 -0.84
C MET A 193 23.35 5.13 -1.09
N TYR A 194 23.84 5.52 -2.25
CA TYR A 194 25.25 5.43 -2.63
C TYR A 194 25.81 6.81 -2.91
N GLU A 195 27.05 7.05 -2.42
CA GLU A 195 27.81 8.26 -2.70
C GLU A 195 28.36 8.25 -4.13
N LEU A 196 28.05 9.32 -4.87
CA LEU A 196 28.58 9.56 -6.21
C LEU A 196 29.97 10.17 -6.15
N ASP A 197 30.69 10.18 -7.28
CA ASP A 197 32.07 10.69 -7.34
C ASP A 197 32.18 12.20 -7.03
N ASP A 198 31.10 12.97 -7.18
CA ASP A 198 31.02 14.39 -6.81
C ASP A 198 30.67 14.60 -5.32
N GLY A 199 30.53 13.54 -4.55
CA GLY A 199 30.18 13.57 -3.12
C GLY A 199 28.69 13.80 -2.84
N SER A 200 27.82 13.82 -3.87
CA SER A 200 26.37 13.75 -3.72
C SER A 200 25.91 12.30 -3.56
N TRP A 201 24.65 12.08 -3.20
CA TRP A 201 24.10 10.74 -2.96
C TRP A 201 23.02 10.39 -3.98
N ARG A 202 22.85 9.09 -4.22
CA ARG A 202 21.80 8.53 -5.08
C ARG A 202 21.04 7.45 -4.33
N LEU A 203 19.72 7.58 -4.27
CA LEU A 203 18.79 6.59 -3.73
C LEU A 203 18.61 5.44 -4.71
N THR A 204 18.76 4.19 -4.23
CA THR A 204 18.74 2.99 -5.08
C THR A 204 17.80 1.91 -4.62
N GLU A 205 17.42 1.88 -3.33
CA GLU A 205 16.65 0.78 -2.77
C GLU A 205 15.82 1.25 -1.56
N ILE A 206 14.63 0.68 -1.39
CA ILE A 206 13.86 0.71 -0.15
C ILE A 206 14.14 -0.62 0.56
N THR A 207 14.68 -0.57 1.78
CA THR A 207 15.15 -1.78 2.46
C THR A 207 14.13 -2.42 3.40
N ASN A 208 13.04 -1.71 3.72
CA ASN A 208 11.98 -2.20 4.60
C ASN A 208 10.56 -2.13 3.98
N LEU A 209 10.46 -2.21 2.66
CA LEU A 209 9.15 -2.07 1.99
C LEU A 209 8.12 -3.10 2.47
N LYS A 210 8.55 -4.33 2.67
CA LYS A 210 7.70 -5.42 3.15
C LYS A 210 7.13 -5.14 4.55
N GLU A 211 7.97 -4.67 5.46
CA GLU A 211 7.60 -4.30 6.82
C GLU A 211 6.64 -3.11 6.81
N LEU A 212 6.92 -2.12 5.98
CA LEU A 212 6.06 -0.95 5.77
C LEU A 212 4.67 -1.35 5.25
N LEU A 213 4.60 -2.24 4.27
CA LEU A 213 3.32 -2.74 3.73
C LEU A 213 2.51 -3.45 4.81
N LYS A 214 3.15 -4.30 5.61
CA LYS A 214 2.52 -5.00 6.73
C LYS A 214 2.01 -4.03 7.80
N GLU A 215 2.82 -3.05 8.18
CA GLU A 215 2.45 -2.02 9.15
C GLU A 215 1.25 -1.20 8.64
N ARG A 216 1.27 -0.81 7.35
CA ARG A 216 0.18 -0.08 6.73
C ARG A 216 -1.12 -0.89 6.68
N GLU A 217 -1.05 -2.17 6.38
CA GLU A 217 -2.20 -3.07 6.41
C GLU A 217 -2.80 -3.14 7.82
N GLN A 218 -1.96 -3.28 8.85
CA GLN A 218 -2.39 -3.28 10.24
C GLN A 218 -3.02 -1.95 10.66
N ALA A 219 -2.41 -0.82 10.29
CA ALA A 219 -2.94 0.52 10.56
C ALA A 219 -4.29 0.74 9.84
N THR A 220 -4.42 0.27 8.59
CA THR A 220 -5.66 0.32 7.82
C THR A 220 -6.77 -0.49 8.49
N ALA A 221 -6.47 -1.71 8.91
CA ALA A 221 -7.41 -2.57 9.62
C ALA A 221 -7.84 -1.95 10.96
N ALA A 222 -6.91 -1.36 11.72
CA ALA A 222 -7.20 -0.68 12.97
C ALA A 222 -8.11 0.54 12.76
N LYS A 223 -7.82 1.35 11.73
CA LYS A 223 -8.64 2.54 11.40
C LYS A 223 -10.05 2.14 10.94
N LEU A 224 -10.16 1.13 10.08
CA LEU A 224 -11.46 0.58 9.68
C LEU A 224 -12.25 0.04 10.87
N LYS A 225 -11.61 -0.69 11.77
CA LYS A 225 -12.24 -1.17 13.00
C LYS A 225 -12.75 -0.01 13.87
N GLN A 226 -11.96 1.05 14.00
CA GLN A 226 -12.36 2.26 14.73
C GLN A 226 -13.58 2.92 14.08
N LEU A 227 -13.56 3.14 12.76
CA LEU A 227 -14.66 3.77 12.02
C LEU A 227 -15.93 2.93 12.05
N ASN A 228 -15.78 1.61 12.00
CA ASN A 228 -16.90 0.66 12.01
C ASN A 228 -17.46 0.36 13.40
N SER A 229 -16.82 0.79 14.48
CA SER A 229 -17.14 0.34 15.86
C SER A 229 -18.59 0.51 16.23
N LYS A 230 -19.21 1.64 15.86
CA LYS A 230 -20.62 1.90 16.13
C LYS A 230 -21.54 1.00 15.32
N VAL A 231 -21.33 0.93 14.00
CA VAL A 231 -22.15 0.10 13.10
C VAL A 231 -21.99 -1.38 13.43
N GLN A 232 -20.79 -1.81 13.81
CA GLN A 232 -20.54 -3.18 14.25
C GLN A 232 -21.36 -3.53 15.49
N ALA A 233 -21.42 -2.66 16.50
CA ALA A 233 -22.23 -2.88 17.69
C ALA A 233 -23.74 -2.95 17.36
N GLU A 234 -24.22 -2.15 16.41
CA GLU A 234 -25.60 -2.20 15.91
C GLU A 234 -25.87 -3.51 15.16
N LEU A 235 -24.96 -3.97 14.29
CA LEU A 235 -25.03 -5.24 13.59
C LEU A 235 -25.03 -6.42 14.56
N ASP A 236 -24.13 -6.43 15.54
CA ASP A 236 -24.02 -7.48 16.56
C ASP A 236 -25.28 -7.56 17.44
N THR A 237 -26.02 -6.44 17.58
CA THR A 237 -27.31 -6.41 18.28
C THR A 237 -28.43 -6.89 17.37
N ALA A 238 -28.39 -6.61 16.06
CA ALA A 238 -29.46 -6.93 15.12
C ALA A 238 -29.41 -8.39 14.66
N VAL A 239 -28.22 -8.99 14.55
CA VAL A 239 -28.04 -10.34 14.01
C VAL A 239 -27.01 -11.13 14.81
N LYS A 240 -27.37 -12.36 15.16
CA LYS A 240 -26.43 -13.35 15.73
C LYS A 240 -26.12 -14.43 14.72
N THR A 241 -24.87 -14.80 14.62
CA THR A 241 -24.41 -15.94 13.81
C THR A 241 -23.87 -17.04 14.71
N THR A 242 -24.15 -18.29 14.37
CA THR A 242 -23.60 -19.45 15.07
C THR A 242 -22.96 -20.38 14.05
N PRO A 243 -21.63 -20.54 14.07
CA PRO A 243 -20.95 -21.51 13.22
C PRO A 243 -21.47 -22.93 13.47
N GLY A 244 -21.71 -23.67 12.39
CA GLY A 244 -22.10 -25.07 12.41
C GLY A 244 -21.01 -25.97 11.84
N LYS A 245 -21.12 -26.37 10.56
CA LYS A 245 -20.17 -27.30 9.93
C LYS A 245 -19.32 -26.58 8.87
N LEU A 246 -18.01 -26.81 8.93
CA LEU A 246 -17.06 -26.46 7.87
C LEU A 246 -16.55 -27.77 7.22
N SER A 247 -16.52 -27.81 5.90
CA SER A 247 -15.97 -28.93 5.13
C SER A 247 -15.29 -28.45 3.86
N ILE A 248 -14.27 -29.21 3.43
CA ILE A 248 -13.58 -28.95 2.16
C ILE A 248 -13.70 -30.21 1.31
N THR A 249 -14.03 -30.03 0.05
CA THR A 249 -14.12 -31.11 -0.95
C THR A 249 -13.22 -30.77 -2.13
N SER A 250 -12.66 -31.80 -2.76
CA SER A 250 -11.87 -31.64 -3.99
C SER A 250 -12.54 -32.38 -5.14
N SER A 251 -12.55 -31.78 -6.34
CA SER A 251 -12.83 -32.51 -7.58
C SER A 251 -11.60 -33.34 -7.95
N GLY A 252 -11.79 -34.59 -8.32
CA GLY A 252 -10.71 -35.44 -8.81
C GLY A 252 -10.14 -34.93 -10.14
N GLY A 253 -8.92 -35.34 -10.49
CA GLY A 253 -8.27 -35.06 -11.78
C GLY A 253 -6.83 -34.57 -11.66
N TRP A 254 -6.21 -34.30 -12.81
CA TRP A 254 -4.83 -33.79 -12.87
C TRP A 254 -4.68 -32.37 -12.30
N PHE A 255 -5.77 -31.58 -12.32
CA PHE A 255 -5.84 -30.24 -11.73
C PHE A 255 -7.08 -30.19 -10.82
N PRO A 256 -6.95 -30.64 -9.55
CA PRO A 256 -8.08 -30.65 -8.63
C PRO A 256 -8.52 -29.22 -8.33
N SER A 257 -9.82 -28.98 -8.33
CA SER A 257 -10.40 -27.75 -7.76
C SER A 257 -10.90 -28.06 -6.35
N TYR A 258 -10.74 -27.10 -5.45
CA TYR A 258 -11.14 -27.22 -4.06
C TYR A 258 -12.29 -26.28 -3.76
N THR A 259 -13.28 -26.78 -3.02
CA THR A 259 -14.41 -25.97 -2.54
C THR A 259 -14.55 -26.09 -1.04
N MET A 260 -14.78 -24.97 -0.38
CA MET A 260 -15.10 -24.90 1.03
C MET A 260 -16.60 -24.71 1.19
N GLN A 261 -17.25 -25.55 1.96
CA GLN A 261 -18.63 -25.44 2.35
C GLN A 261 -18.71 -25.03 3.83
N SER A 262 -19.44 -23.97 4.12
CA SER A 262 -19.76 -23.52 5.47
C SER A 262 -21.27 -23.53 5.72
N ILE A 263 -21.68 -24.20 6.78
CA ILE A 263 -23.07 -24.24 7.25
C ILE A 263 -23.12 -23.53 8.58
N PHE A 264 -23.96 -22.50 8.71
CA PHE A 264 -24.10 -21.69 9.90
C PHE A 264 -25.55 -21.23 10.09
N THR A 265 -25.92 -20.89 11.32
CA THR A 265 -27.24 -20.35 11.64
C THR A 265 -27.15 -18.84 11.75
N ILE A 266 -28.15 -18.16 11.18
CA ILE A 266 -28.38 -16.71 11.32
C ILE A 266 -29.64 -16.52 12.14
N HIS A 267 -29.58 -15.72 13.18
CA HIS A 267 -30.72 -15.38 14.04
C HIS A 267 -30.97 -13.88 14.00
N ASN A 268 -32.17 -13.45 13.61
CA ASN A 268 -32.59 -12.07 13.63
C ASN A 268 -32.99 -11.67 15.06
N THR A 269 -32.16 -10.90 15.71
CA THR A 269 -32.44 -10.37 17.07
C THR A 269 -33.02 -8.97 17.05
N SER A 270 -33.21 -8.37 15.86
CA SER A 270 -33.81 -7.05 15.69
C SER A 270 -35.34 -7.09 15.78
N ALA A 271 -35.95 -5.91 15.84
CA ALA A 271 -37.41 -5.74 15.79
C ALA A 271 -37.95 -5.62 14.35
N LYS A 272 -37.10 -5.66 13.33
CA LYS A 272 -37.43 -5.47 11.90
C LYS A 272 -37.21 -6.77 11.14
N THR A 273 -37.90 -6.92 10.02
CA THR A 273 -37.70 -8.04 9.11
C THR A 273 -36.44 -7.81 8.27
N ILE A 274 -35.52 -8.76 8.27
CA ILE A 274 -34.33 -8.73 7.44
C ILE A 274 -34.67 -9.24 6.04
N THR A 275 -34.26 -8.51 5.00
CA THR A 275 -34.47 -8.85 3.59
C THR A 275 -33.20 -9.28 2.86
N GLU A 276 -32.06 -8.77 3.30
CA GLU A 276 -30.75 -9.12 2.74
C GLU A 276 -29.69 -9.04 3.82
N LEU A 277 -28.73 -9.96 3.76
CA LEU A 277 -27.52 -10.00 4.59
C LEU A 277 -26.29 -10.16 3.73
N GLN A 278 -25.25 -9.44 4.05
CA GLN A 278 -23.92 -9.68 3.52
C GLN A 278 -22.97 -9.98 4.66
N GLY A 279 -22.04 -10.88 4.43
CA GLY A 279 -21.10 -11.26 5.46
C GLY A 279 -19.84 -11.91 4.91
N ILE A 280 -18.98 -12.27 5.84
CA ILE A 280 -17.66 -12.84 5.60
C ILE A 280 -17.54 -14.10 6.44
N VAL A 281 -17.09 -15.17 5.80
CA VAL A 281 -16.61 -16.39 6.47
C VAL A 281 -15.11 -16.32 6.53
N GLU A 282 -14.53 -16.38 7.73
CA GLU A 282 -13.10 -16.37 7.97
C GLU A 282 -12.69 -17.66 8.66
N VAL A 283 -11.55 -18.21 8.23
CA VAL A 283 -10.96 -19.43 8.78
C VAL A 283 -9.52 -19.10 9.21
N PHE A 284 -9.18 -19.47 10.43
CA PHE A 284 -7.90 -19.21 11.07
C PHE A 284 -7.24 -20.52 11.50
N ASP A 285 -5.91 -20.54 11.54
CA ASP A 285 -5.16 -21.62 12.16
C ASP A 285 -5.17 -21.52 13.70
N THR A 286 -4.43 -22.40 14.34
CA THR A 286 -4.28 -22.43 15.81
C THR A 286 -3.60 -21.21 16.38
N ASP A 287 -2.78 -20.52 15.57
CA ASP A 287 -2.04 -19.30 15.94
C ASP A 287 -2.81 -18.02 15.56
N GLU A 288 -4.10 -18.17 15.25
CA GLU A 288 -5.01 -17.07 14.83
C GLU A 288 -4.60 -16.38 13.54
N MET A 289 -3.79 -17.03 12.71
CA MET A 289 -3.42 -16.52 11.40
C MET A 289 -4.53 -16.83 10.38
N LEU A 290 -4.95 -15.83 9.62
CA LEU A 290 -5.97 -15.97 8.61
C LEU A 290 -5.50 -16.90 7.48
N MET A 291 -6.31 -17.93 7.17
CA MET A 291 -6.08 -18.87 6.09
C MET A 291 -7.06 -18.72 4.93
N GLN A 292 -8.30 -18.29 5.21
CA GLN A 292 -9.30 -18.05 4.18
C GLN A 292 -10.26 -16.97 4.60
N ARG A 293 -10.61 -16.09 3.65
CA ARG A 293 -11.65 -15.08 3.79
C ARG A 293 -12.55 -15.14 2.57
N SER A 294 -13.85 -15.35 2.78
CA SER A 294 -14.82 -15.50 1.70
C SER A 294 -16.07 -14.69 1.99
N GLN A 295 -16.48 -13.85 1.06
CA GLN A 295 -17.68 -13.02 1.17
C GLN A 295 -18.91 -13.81 0.69
N PHE A 296 -20.06 -13.54 1.30
CA PHE A 296 -21.32 -14.12 0.88
C PHE A 296 -22.46 -13.10 0.93
N ASN A 297 -23.48 -13.33 0.12
CA ASN A 297 -24.76 -12.65 0.17
C ASN A 297 -25.84 -13.69 0.51
N GLU A 298 -26.81 -13.28 1.31
CA GLU A 298 -28.00 -14.07 1.65
C GLU A 298 -29.24 -13.21 1.42
N TYR A 299 -30.08 -13.62 0.49
CA TYR A 299 -31.39 -13.01 0.27
C TYR A 299 -32.42 -13.85 1.01
N THR A 300 -33.07 -13.28 2.01
CA THR A 300 -34.00 -14.02 2.85
C THR A 300 -35.03 -13.06 3.45
N THR A 301 -36.20 -13.57 3.75
CA THR A 301 -37.18 -12.85 4.57
C THR A 301 -37.15 -13.46 5.96
N LEU A 302 -36.40 -12.83 6.87
CA LEU A 302 -36.20 -13.33 8.23
C LEU A 302 -36.90 -12.38 9.23
N ALA A 303 -38.07 -12.77 9.68
CA ALA A 303 -38.84 -11.97 10.62
C ALA A 303 -38.12 -11.85 11.98
N PRO A 304 -38.54 -10.88 12.84
CA PRO A 304 -37.99 -10.73 14.20
C PRO A 304 -37.99 -12.06 14.96
N GLN A 305 -36.89 -12.33 15.67
CA GLN A 305 -36.69 -13.54 16.49
C GLN A 305 -36.67 -14.86 15.73
N GLN A 306 -36.68 -14.84 14.42
CA GLN A 306 -36.53 -16.05 13.59
C GLN A 306 -35.07 -16.39 13.32
N SER A 307 -34.84 -17.66 13.02
CA SER A 307 -33.54 -18.19 12.60
C SER A 307 -33.64 -18.88 11.26
N THR A 308 -32.55 -18.82 10.49
CA THR A 308 -32.39 -19.58 9.24
C THR A 308 -31.02 -20.25 9.21
N THR A 309 -30.90 -21.36 8.50
CA THR A 309 -29.62 -22.02 8.25
C THR A 309 -29.12 -21.65 6.89
N SER A 310 -27.98 -21.03 6.81
CA SER A 310 -27.28 -20.70 5.57
C SER A 310 -26.25 -21.76 5.24
N ASN A 311 -26.18 -22.12 3.94
CA ASN A 311 -25.20 -23.04 3.39
C ASN A 311 -24.48 -22.35 2.24
N LYS A 312 -23.20 -22.01 2.44
CA LYS A 312 -22.37 -21.28 1.47
C LYS A 312 -21.23 -22.15 0.96
N VAL A 313 -21.02 -22.10 -0.34
CA VAL A 313 -19.95 -22.83 -1.03
C VAL A 313 -19.04 -21.81 -1.70
N PHE A 314 -17.73 -21.93 -1.44
CA PHE A 314 -16.70 -21.03 -1.93
C PHE A 314 -15.62 -21.81 -2.68
N SER A 315 -15.22 -21.32 -3.84
CA SER A 315 -14.05 -21.84 -4.54
C SER A 315 -12.78 -21.41 -3.82
N LEU A 316 -11.85 -22.34 -3.62
CA LEU A 316 -10.58 -22.09 -2.98
C LEU A 316 -9.47 -21.95 -4.03
N ASN A 317 -8.70 -20.87 -3.92
CA ASN A 317 -7.54 -20.67 -4.79
C ASN A 317 -6.31 -21.40 -4.21
N GLN A 318 -6.03 -22.60 -4.72
CA GLN A 318 -4.90 -23.45 -4.30
C GLN A 318 -3.51 -22.85 -4.58
N PHE A 319 -3.42 -21.72 -5.27
CA PHE A 319 -2.14 -21.04 -5.53
C PHE A 319 -1.81 -19.97 -4.48
N LYS A 320 -2.76 -19.66 -3.59
CA LYS A 320 -2.51 -18.76 -2.46
C LYS A 320 -1.87 -19.52 -1.29
N PRO A 321 -0.75 -19.03 -0.73
CA PRO A 321 -0.08 -19.69 0.39
C PRO A 321 -0.99 -19.96 1.59
N GLU A 322 -1.87 -19.03 1.92
CA GLU A 322 -2.81 -19.15 3.02
C GLU A 322 -3.81 -20.29 2.77
N THR A 323 -4.33 -20.37 1.55
CA THR A 323 -5.25 -21.45 1.15
C THR A 323 -4.55 -22.81 1.15
N VAL A 324 -3.28 -22.87 0.73
CA VAL A 324 -2.48 -24.10 0.80
C VAL A 324 -2.35 -24.57 2.25
N ARG A 325 -2.12 -23.65 3.20
CA ARG A 325 -2.11 -24.00 4.63
C ARG A 325 -3.45 -24.57 5.07
N LEU A 326 -4.57 -23.95 4.69
CA LEU A 326 -5.92 -24.46 5.00
C LEU A 326 -6.14 -25.86 4.46
N LEU A 327 -5.73 -26.12 3.21
CA LEU A 327 -5.90 -27.44 2.56
C LEU A 327 -5.08 -28.55 3.25
N ARG A 328 -4.02 -28.21 3.97
CA ARG A 328 -3.16 -29.12 4.73
C ARG A 328 -3.55 -29.24 6.20
N SER A 329 -4.44 -28.38 6.70
CA SER A 329 -4.84 -28.34 8.10
C SER A 329 -5.90 -29.40 8.42
N ASP A 330 -5.91 -29.90 9.65
CA ASP A 330 -7.04 -30.66 10.17
C ASP A 330 -8.20 -29.69 10.48
N LEU A 331 -9.30 -29.80 9.75
CA LEU A 331 -10.48 -28.95 9.94
C LEU A 331 -11.09 -29.01 11.34
N LYS A 332 -10.73 -30.01 12.17
CA LYS A 332 -11.17 -30.10 13.55
C LYS A 332 -10.43 -29.13 14.48
N THR A 333 -9.24 -28.68 14.07
CA THR A 333 -8.40 -27.78 14.87
C THR A 333 -8.50 -26.32 14.42
N VAL A 334 -9.03 -26.05 13.22
CA VAL A 334 -9.17 -24.69 12.72
C VAL A 334 -10.29 -23.95 13.46
N LYS A 335 -10.08 -22.68 13.69
CA LYS A 335 -11.12 -21.75 14.16
C LYS A 335 -11.78 -21.10 12.95
N TRP A 336 -13.08 -20.93 12.97
CA TRP A 336 -13.75 -20.17 11.95
C TRP A 336 -14.91 -19.36 12.51
N GLN A 337 -15.21 -18.26 11.86
CA GLN A 337 -16.27 -17.35 12.27
C GLN A 337 -17.02 -16.80 11.07
N VAL A 338 -18.22 -16.30 11.34
CA VAL A 338 -19.06 -15.60 10.38
C VAL A 338 -19.34 -14.20 10.93
N THR A 339 -18.90 -13.19 10.19
CA THR A 339 -19.11 -11.78 10.53
C THR A 339 -20.10 -11.19 9.54
N ILE A 340 -21.17 -10.58 10.03
CA ILE A 340 -22.12 -9.85 9.18
C ILE A 340 -21.54 -8.47 8.89
N SER A 341 -21.45 -8.12 7.62
CA SER A 341 -20.93 -6.83 7.16
C SER A 341 -22.01 -5.85 6.71
N SER A 342 -23.20 -6.38 6.35
CA SER A 342 -24.36 -5.53 5.99
C SER A 342 -25.65 -6.26 6.26
N VAL A 343 -26.68 -5.49 6.68
CA VAL A 343 -28.05 -5.95 6.83
C VAL A 343 -28.98 -4.91 6.22
N SER A 344 -29.89 -5.35 5.35
CA SER A 344 -31.01 -4.53 4.83
C SER A 344 -32.32 -5.00 5.44
N PHE A 345 -33.17 -4.04 5.80
CA PHE A 345 -34.48 -4.29 6.43
C PHE A 345 -35.63 -3.96 5.48
N ASP A 346 -36.81 -4.48 5.79
CA ASP A 346 -38.05 -4.30 5.04
C ASP A 346 -38.54 -2.84 4.97
N ASP A 347 -38.15 -2.00 5.93
CA ASP A 347 -38.42 -0.56 5.93
C ASP A 347 -37.44 0.28 5.10
N GLY A 348 -36.52 -0.37 4.38
CA GLY A 348 -35.48 0.26 3.56
C GLY A 348 -34.28 0.78 4.32
N SER A 349 -34.22 0.65 5.64
CA SER A 349 -33.02 0.98 6.43
C SER A 349 -31.92 -0.08 6.23
N GLN A 350 -30.67 0.34 6.36
CA GLN A 350 -29.51 -0.52 6.20
C GLN A 350 -28.44 -0.21 7.25
N LEU A 351 -27.79 -1.26 7.73
CA LEU A 351 -26.55 -1.19 8.50
C LEU A 351 -25.44 -1.78 7.62
N GLN A 352 -24.36 -1.04 7.41
CA GLN A 352 -23.26 -1.50 6.54
C GLN A 352 -21.91 -1.06 7.07
N LEU A 353 -20.97 -2.00 7.19
CA LEU A 353 -19.57 -1.73 7.50
C LEU A 353 -18.85 -1.13 6.31
N LEU A 354 -17.95 -0.21 6.58
CA LEU A 354 -16.99 0.24 5.58
C LEU A 354 -16.02 -0.90 5.26
N THR A 355 -15.87 -1.23 3.99
CA THR A 355 -14.90 -2.23 3.50
C THR A 355 -13.58 -1.57 3.08
N GLN A 356 -13.60 -0.25 2.87
CA GLN A 356 -12.45 0.57 2.49
C GLN A 356 -12.50 1.88 3.26
N LEU A 357 -11.35 2.50 3.45
CA LEU A 357 -11.29 3.83 4.03
C LEU A 357 -12.00 4.84 3.12
N PRO A 358 -12.76 5.80 3.68
CA PRO A 358 -13.34 6.88 2.90
C PRO A 358 -12.23 7.64 2.16
N LYS A 359 -12.46 8.04 0.90
CA LYS A 359 -11.48 8.85 0.16
C LYS A 359 -11.16 10.11 0.97
N ALA A 360 -9.88 10.43 1.12
CA ALA A 360 -9.45 11.67 1.74
C ALA A 360 -10.03 12.86 0.95
N ARG A 361 -10.73 13.75 1.65
CA ARG A 361 -11.23 15.01 1.09
C ARG A 361 -10.15 16.07 1.03
#